data_0cbbabcedd2445610e9b9687b7b00ea3
#
_entry.id   0cbbabcedd2445610e9b9687b7b00ea3
#
_cell.length_a   1.000
_cell.length_b   1.000
_cell.length_c   1.000
_cell.angle_alpha   90.00
_cell.angle_beta   90.00
_cell.angle_gamma   90.00
#
_symmetry.space_group_name_H-M   'P 1'
#
loop_
_entity.id
_entity.type
_entity.pdbx_description
1 polymer ?
#
loop_
_entity_poly.entity_id
_entity_poly.type
_entity_poly.pdbx_seq_one_letter_code
_entity_poly.pdbx_strand_id
1 'polypeptide(L)'
;VLTAVILDGRTGIPRVFSDIPVQICQFHMLQIVRRKLTLRPESEAGQDLLSLVFTIAHTDEQTFEEALVNWHTTYEEFINERTYTFGTKRWRYTHRRVRSAYLSLKRNTPFLFTYQKYTHLNIPNTANSLDGYWSRLKNLLTAHRGKSRERIRKIATEILRKQTA
;
A
#
# COMPACT_ATOMS: atom_id res chain seq x y z
N VAL A 1 -5.67 23.07 10.24
CA VAL A 1 -6.42 21.87 10.69
C VAL A 1 -6.13 20.75 9.70
N LEU A 2 -5.79 19.54 10.19
CA LEU A 2 -5.57 18.37 9.34
C LEU A 2 -6.92 17.79 8.92
N THR A 3 -7.23 17.77 7.64
CA THR A 3 -8.54 17.37 7.10
C THR A 3 -8.57 15.94 6.59
N ALA A 4 -7.44 15.41 6.11
CA ALA A 4 -7.29 14.03 5.65
C ALA A 4 -5.81 13.60 5.66
N VAL A 5 -5.53 12.30 5.62
CA VAL A 5 -4.17 11.75 5.56
C VAL A 5 -4.05 10.72 4.45
N ILE A 6 -2.95 10.78 3.70
CA ILE A 6 -2.59 9.74 2.72
C ILE A 6 -1.42 8.92 3.27
N LEU A 7 -1.54 7.60 3.26
CA LEU A 7 -0.56 6.66 3.81
C LEU A 7 -0.07 5.65 2.78
N ASP A 8 1.12 5.09 3.01
CA ASP A 8 1.74 4.05 2.18
C ASP A 8 1.24 2.61 2.43
N GLY A 9 0.24 2.44 3.29
CA GLY A 9 -0.35 1.13 3.61
C GLY A 9 0.41 0.35 4.70
N ARG A 10 1.25 1.00 5.50
CA ARG A 10 1.87 0.36 6.68
C ARG A 10 0.81 -0.02 7.72
N THR A 11 0.96 -1.23 8.25
CA THR A 11 0.04 -1.80 9.24
C THR A 11 0.00 -0.96 10.51
N GLY A 12 -1.21 -0.71 11.02
CA GLY A 12 -1.46 -0.03 12.29
C GLY A 12 -1.55 1.49 12.22
N ILE A 13 -0.95 2.14 11.23
CA ILE A 13 -0.98 3.61 11.11
C ILE A 13 -2.39 4.17 10.89
N PRO A 14 -3.29 3.56 10.10
CA PRO A 14 -4.65 4.07 9.95
C PRO A 14 -5.41 4.24 11.28
N ARG A 15 -5.13 3.37 12.26
CA ARG A 15 -5.78 3.45 13.59
C ARG A 15 -5.36 4.66 14.42
N VAL A 16 -4.22 5.28 14.11
CA VAL A 16 -3.75 6.48 14.79
C VAL A 16 -4.54 7.71 14.36
N PHE A 17 -5.20 7.64 13.21
CA PHE A 17 -5.98 8.72 12.61
C PHE A 17 -7.47 8.38 12.55
N SER A 18 -8.02 7.81 13.66
CA SER A 18 -9.44 7.37 13.73
C SER A 18 -10.44 8.47 13.44
N ASP A 19 -10.09 9.73 13.72
CA ASP A 19 -10.99 10.88 13.70
C ASP A 19 -10.95 11.67 12.37
N ILE A 20 -10.10 11.27 11.44
CA ILE A 20 -9.96 11.93 10.14
C ILE A 20 -9.95 10.91 9.01
N PRO A 21 -10.42 11.29 7.80
CA PRO A 21 -10.37 10.42 6.63
C PRO A 21 -8.93 9.98 6.32
N VAL A 22 -8.75 8.66 6.20
CA VAL A 22 -7.47 8.05 5.83
C VAL A 22 -7.59 7.46 4.44
N GLN A 23 -6.74 7.89 3.53
CA GLN A 23 -6.57 7.31 2.19
C GLN A 23 -5.27 6.49 2.15
N ILE A 24 -5.33 5.25 1.73
CA ILE A 24 -4.13 4.50 1.37
C ILE A 24 -3.80 4.75 -0.10
N CYS A 25 -2.55 5.12 -0.35
CA CYS A 25 -2.05 5.35 -1.70
C CYS A 25 -2.20 4.11 -2.57
N GLN A 26 -3.03 4.18 -3.61
CA GLN A 26 -3.31 3.05 -4.52
C GLN A 26 -2.04 2.56 -5.22
N PHE A 27 -1.12 3.47 -5.59
CA PHE A 27 0.17 3.09 -6.17
C PHE A 27 1.02 2.25 -5.20
N HIS A 28 1.10 2.65 -3.93
CA HIS A 28 1.82 1.87 -2.91
C HIS A 28 1.16 0.51 -2.66
N MET A 29 -0.17 0.42 -2.69
CA MET A 29 -0.87 -0.85 -2.58
C MET A 29 -0.53 -1.79 -3.73
N LEU A 30 -0.53 -1.31 -4.97
CA LEU A 30 -0.07 -2.05 -6.14
C LEU A 30 1.38 -2.55 -5.94
N GLN A 31 2.30 -1.69 -5.46
CA GLN A 31 3.69 -2.09 -5.20
C GLN A 31 3.81 -3.16 -4.10
N ILE A 32 2.97 -3.10 -3.07
CA ILE A 32 2.93 -4.12 -2.00
C ILE A 32 2.54 -5.48 -2.59
N VAL A 33 1.50 -5.54 -3.41
CA VAL A 33 1.04 -6.78 -4.05
C VAL A 33 2.10 -7.31 -5.02
N ARG A 34 2.64 -6.46 -5.91
CA ARG A 34 3.71 -6.84 -6.85
C ARG A 34 4.94 -7.41 -6.16
N ARG A 35 5.38 -6.85 -5.04
CA ARG A 35 6.50 -7.39 -4.26
C ARG A 35 6.23 -8.79 -3.69
N LYS A 36 4.97 -9.10 -3.40
CA LYS A 36 4.57 -10.42 -2.90
C LYS A 36 4.41 -11.45 -4.02
N LEU A 37 3.79 -11.07 -5.12
CA LEU A 37 3.43 -11.96 -6.23
C LEU A 37 4.49 -12.04 -7.33
N THR A 38 5.41 -11.06 -7.43
CA THR A 38 6.24 -10.76 -8.60
C THR A 38 5.43 -10.16 -9.77
N LEU A 39 6.08 -9.87 -10.91
CA LEU A 39 5.40 -9.38 -12.11
C LEU A 39 4.78 -10.50 -12.95
N ARG A 40 5.24 -11.73 -12.75
CA ARG A 40 4.80 -12.94 -13.45
C ARG A 40 4.58 -14.03 -12.42
N PRO A 41 3.42 -14.04 -11.74
CA PRO A 41 3.10 -15.11 -10.82
C PRO A 41 2.95 -16.43 -11.56
N GLU A 42 3.44 -17.51 -10.96
CA GLU A 42 3.36 -18.85 -11.56
C GLU A 42 1.96 -19.46 -11.43
N SER A 43 1.24 -19.13 -10.33
CA SER A 43 -0.10 -19.65 -10.10
C SER A 43 -1.16 -18.75 -10.72
N GLU A 44 -2.24 -19.36 -11.24
CA GLU A 44 -3.42 -18.67 -11.75
C GLU A 44 -4.01 -17.71 -10.70
N ALA A 45 -4.18 -18.19 -9.45
CA ALA A 45 -4.62 -17.35 -8.34
C ALA A 45 -3.76 -16.08 -8.15
N GLY A 46 -2.45 -16.19 -8.36
CA GLY A 46 -1.55 -15.03 -8.31
C GLY A 46 -1.72 -14.09 -9.49
N GLN A 47 -1.91 -14.62 -10.68
CA GLN A 47 -2.13 -13.85 -11.92
C GLN A 47 -3.44 -13.08 -11.84
N ASP A 48 -4.52 -13.73 -11.43
CA ASP A 48 -5.84 -13.10 -11.29
C ASP A 48 -5.85 -12.03 -10.19
N LEU A 49 -5.20 -12.30 -9.05
CA LEU A 49 -5.08 -11.29 -7.99
C LEU A 49 -4.27 -10.08 -8.45
N LEU A 50 -3.21 -10.29 -9.23
CA LEU A 50 -2.42 -9.20 -9.79
C LEU A 50 -3.22 -8.40 -10.81
N SER A 51 -3.98 -9.06 -11.68
CA SER A 51 -4.89 -8.43 -12.65
C SER A 51 -5.94 -7.60 -11.95
N LEU A 52 -6.57 -8.13 -10.90
CA LEU A 52 -7.53 -7.39 -10.08
C LEU A 52 -6.92 -6.11 -9.49
N VAL A 53 -5.70 -6.17 -8.98
CA VAL A 53 -5.04 -4.97 -8.39
C VAL A 53 -4.75 -3.90 -9.44
N PHE A 54 -4.52 -4.25 -10.69
CA PHE A 54 -4.36 -3.27 -11.76
C PHE A 54 -5.63 -2.46 -12.06
N THR A 55 -6.81 -2.98 -11.73
CA THR A 55 -8.07 -2.24 -11.93
C THR A 55 -8.35 -1.18 -10.86
N ILE A 56 -7.60 -1.16 -9.74
CA ILE A 56 -7.87 -0.34 -8.55
C ILE A 56 -8.04 1.16 -8.84
N ALA A 57 -7.32 1.69 -9.84
CA ALA A 57 -7.39 3.10 -10.22
C ALA A 57 -8.59 3.44 -11.13
N HIS A 58 -9.28 2.43 -11.65
CA HIS A 58 -10.33 2.56 -12.68
C HIS A 58 -11.67 1.97 -12.23
N THR A 59 -11.81 1.68 -10.94
CA THR A 59 -13.02 1.08 -10.35
C THR A 59 -13.46 1.84 -9.11
N ASP A 60 -14.65 1.54 -8.62
CA ASP A 60 -15.15 1.98 -7.33
C ASP A 60 -14.94 0.92 -6.24
N GLU A 61 -15.21 1.29 -4.98
CA GLU A 61 -15.04 0.43 -3.82
C GLU A 61 -15.90 -0.82 -3.91
N GLN A 62 -17.18 -0.69 -4.25
CA GLN A 62 -18.12 -1.81 -4.26
C GLN A 62 -17.71 -2.84 -5.32
N THR A 63 -17.47 -2.40 -6.54
CA THR A 63 -17.03 -3.27 -7.65
C THR A 63 -15.72 -3.98 -7.31
N PHE A 64 -14.78 -3.27 -6.67
CA PHE A 64 -13.51 -3.87 -6.27
C PHE A 64 -13.68 -4.90 -5.14
N GLU A 65 -14.51 -4.60 -4.14
CA GLU A 65 -14.80 -5.54 -3.04
C GLU A 65 -15.48 -6.81 -3.54
N GLU A 66 -16.49 -6.67 -4.40
CA GLU A 66 -17.18 -7.81 -5.04
C GLU A 66 -16.18 -8.68 -5.81
N ALA A 67 -15.32 -8.09 -6.62
CA ALA A 67 -14.30 -8.83 -7.37
C ALA A 67 -13.28 -9.51 -6.44
N LEU A 68 -12.90 -8.88 -5.33
CA LEU A 68 -12.00 -9.45 -4.33
C LEU A 68 -12.64 -10.61 -3.55
N VAL A 69 -13.95 -10.51 -3.27
CA VAL A 69 -14.73 -11.60 -2.66
C VAL A 69 -14.85 -12.77 -3.61
N ASN A 70 -15.19 -12.53 -4.89
CA ASN A 70 -15.27 -13.56 -5.92
C ASN A 70 -13.92 -14.28 -6.08
N TRP A 71 -12.83 -13.53 -6.16
CA TRP A 71 -11.48 -14.10 -6.18
C TRP A 71 -11.23 -15.00 -4.96
N HIS A 72 -11.59 -14.54 -3.76
CA HIS A 72 -11.40 -15.33 -2.54
C HIS A 72 -12.20 -16.62 -2.57
N THR A 73 -13.47 -16.57 -2.98
CA THR A 73 -14.33 -17.75 -3.08
C THR A 73 -13.74 -18.78 -4.05
N THR A 74 -13.19 -18.32 -5.19
CA THR A 74 -12.58 -19.20 -6.18
C THR A 74 -11.30 -19.87 -5.67
N TYR A 75 -10.49 -19.16 -4.90
CA TYR A 75 -9.15 -19.60 -4.50
C TYR A 75 -9.00 -19.86 -3.00
N GLU A 76 -10.11 -20.03 -2.25
CA GLU A 76 -10.08 -20.21 -0.80
C GLU A 76 -9.30 -21.46 -0.39
N GLU A 77 -9.54 -22.59 -1.03
CA GLU A 77 -8.83 -23.83 -0.76
C GLU A 77 -7.33 -23.70 -1.06
N PHE A 78 -7.01 -23.12 -2.23
CA PHE A 78 -5.63 -22.89 -2.64
C PHE A 78 -4.84 -22.04 -1.65
N ILE A 79 -5.37 -20.92 -1.19
CA ILE A 79 -4.66 -20.05 -0.24
C ILE A 79 -4.61 -20.60 1.19
N ASN A 80 -5.46 -21.56 1.52
CA ASN A 80 -5.51 -22.23 2.83
C ASN A 80 -4.75 -23.55 2.86
N GLU A 81 -4.23 -24.03 1.73
CA GLU A 81 -3.41 -25.23 1.65
C GLU A 81 -2.19 -25.15 2.60
N ARG A 82 -1.93 -26.27 3.28
CA ARG A 82 -0.86 -26.38 4.28
C ARG A 82 0.17 -27.42 3.91
N THR A 83 1.42 -27.06 3.98
CA THR A 83 2.56 -27.99 3.88
C THR A 83 3.05 -28.32 5.28
N TYR A 84 3.09 -29.60 5.62
CA TYR A 84 3.59 -30.10 6.89
C TYR A 84 5.09 -30.44 6.78
N THR A 85 5.84 -30.14 7.83
CA THR A 85 7.25 -30.51 7.91
C THR A 85 7.36 -31.95 8.36
N PHE A 86 8.02 -32.80 7.56
CA PHE A 86 8.20 -34.23 7.87
C PHE A 86 8.77 -34.41 9.27
N GLY A 87 8.21 -35.39 10.01
CA GLY A 87 8.66 -35.76 11.37
C GLY A 87 8.28 -34.75 12.47
N THR A 88 7.49 -33.72 12.18
CA THR A 88 7.06 -32.70 13.17
C THR A 88 5.57 -32.37 13.03
N LYS A 89 4.99 -31.72 14.07
CA LYS A 89 3.63 -31.14 14.00
C LYS A 89 3.62 -29.73 13.37
N ARG A 90 4.76 -29.26 12.88
CA ARG A 90 4.87 -27.90 12.30
C ARG A 90 4.32 -27.89 10.87
N TRP A 91 3.61 -26.83 10.56
CA TRP A 91 3.07 -26.60 9.22
C TRP A 91 3.24 -25.13 8.81
N ARG A 92 3.12 -24.88 7.53
CA ARG A 92 3.09 -23.52 6.94
C ARG A 92 2.07 -23.50 5.81
N TYR A 93 1.55 -22.32 5.48
CA TYR A 93 0.75 -22.20 4.25
C TYR A 93 1.64 -22.44 3.03
N THR A 94 1.18 -23.28 2.11
CA THR A 94 1.89 -23.62 0.87
C THR A 94 2.04 -22.36 0.02
N HIS A 95 0.98 -21.60 -0.17
CA HIS A 95 0.91 -20.43 -1.02
C HIS A 95 0.99 -19.11 -0.22
N ARG A 96 1.99 -19.02 0.68
CA ARG A 96 2.15 -17.89 1.61
C ARG A 96 2.17 -16.52 0.95
N ARG A 97 2.76 -16.40 -0.23
CA ARG A 97 2.92 -15.11 -0.94
C ARG A 97 1.57 -14.63 -1.46
N VAL A 98 0.81 -15.48 -2.14
CA VAL A 98 -0.54 -15.17 -2.65
C VAL A 98 -1.48 -14.85 -1.50
N ARG A 99 -1.51 -15.70 -0.48
CA ARG A 99 -2.27 -15.45 0.74
C ARG A 99 -1.93 -14.11 1.39
N SER A 100 -0.66 -13.78 1.53
CA SER A 100 -0.20 -12.52 2.12
C SER A 100 -0.57 -11.30 1.27
N ALA A 101 -0.58 -11.43 -0.05
CA ALA A 101 -1.03 -10.39 -0.96
C ALA A 101 -2.54 -10.12 -0.78
N TYR A 102 -3.35 -11.18 -0.82
CA TYR A 102 -4.80 -11.09 -0.56
C TYR A 102 -5.12 -10.45 0.79
N LEU A 103 -4.51 -10.92 1.88
CA LEU A 103 -4.74 -10.37 3.22
C LEU A 103 -4.32 -8.91 3.34
N SER A 104 -3.32 -8.48 2.57
CA SER A 104 -2.92 -7.07 2.51
C SER A 104 -3.99 -6.24 1.79
N LEU A 105 -4.55 -6.73 0.68
CA LEU A 105 -5.66 -6.08 -0.02
C LEU A 105 -6.88 -6.00 0.87
N LYS A 106 -7.38 -7.13 1.35
CA LYS A 106 -8.57 -7.22 2.20
C LYS A 106 -8.54 -6.23 3.38
N ARG A 107 -7.38 -6.12 4.05
CA ARG A 107 -7.21 -5.21 5.18
C ARG A 107 -7.24 -3.74 4.78
N ASN A 108 -6.72 -3.41 3.62
CA ASN A 108 -6.54 -2.02 3.20
C ASN A 108 -7.68 -1.50 2.29
N THR A 109 -8.51 -2.38 1.74
CA THR A 109 -9.62 -2.00 0.85
C THR A 109 -10.50 -0.88 1.41
N PRO A 110 -10.92 -0.88 2.69
CA PRO A 110 -11.76 0.20 3.23
C PRO A 110 -11.12 1.60 3.17
N PHE A 111 -9.80 1.68 2.98
CA PHE A 111 -9.04 2.93 2.92
C PHE A 111 -8.54 3.26 1.51
N LEU A 112 -8.76 2.41 0.52
CA LEU A 112 -8.26 2.60 -0.85
C LEU A 112 -9.15 3.52 -1.69
N PHE A 113 -10.41 3.70 -1.28
CA PHE A 113 -11.42 4.46 -2.00
C PHE A 113 -11.99 5.63 -1.16
N THR A 114 -11.28 6.04 -0.11
CA THR A 114 -11.67 7.16 0.75
C THR A 114 -11.83 8.45 -0.05
N TYR A 115 -11.02 8.66 -1.08
CA TYR A 115 -11.12 9.82 -1.97
C TYR A 115 -12.46 9.90 -2.72
N GLN A 116 -13.11 8.77 -2.98
CA GLN A 116 -14.45 8.73 -3.61
C GLN A 116 -15.56 9.08 -2.62
N LYS A 117 -15.38 8.73 -1.34
CA LYS A 117 -16.36 9.03 -0.26
C LYS A 117 -16.34 10.50 0.16
N TYR A 118 -15.18 11.15 0.13
CA TYR A 118 -14.96 12.52 0.59
C TYR A 118 -14.54 13.43 -0.56
N THR A 119 -15.34 13.49 -1.62
CA THR A 119 -15.05 14.24 -2.84
C THR A 119 -14.80 15.74 -2.58
N HIS A 120 -15.50 16.32 -1.59
CA HIS A 120 -15.34 17.73 -1.19
C HIS A 120 -13.96 18.06 -0.60
N LEU A 121 -13.20 17.04 -0.14
CA LEU A 121 -11.85 17.23 0.39
C LEU A 121 -10.76 17.14 -0.68
N ASN A 122 -11.11 16.79 -1.92
CA ASN A 122 -10.16 16.63 -3.02
C ASN A 122 -8.93 15.76 -2.66
N ILE A 123 -9.17 14.67 -1.92
CA ILE A 123 -8.10 13.74 -1.50
C ILE A 123 -7.56 13.04 -2.74
N PRO A 124 -6.26 13.13 -3.07
CA PRO A 124 -5.71 12.35 -4.19
C PRO A 124 -5.65 10.85 -3.85
N ASN A 125 -5.88 10.00 -4.85
CA ASN A 125 -5.80 8.55 -4.70
C ASN A 125 -4.36 8.03 -4.62
N THR A 126 -3.36 8.87 -4.97
CA THR A 126 -1.94 8.52 -4.92
C THR A 126 -1.12 9.64 -4.27
N ALA A 127 0.03 9.27 -3.69
CA ALA A 127 1.00 10.21 -3.10
C ALA A 127 2.21 10.48 -4.02
N ASN A 128 2.10 10.24 -5.33
CA ASN A 128 3.23 10.31 -6.26
C ASN A 128 3.93 11.69 -6.30
N SER A 129 3.16 12.78 -6.17
CA SER A 129 3.72 14.14 -6.09
C SER A 129 4.63 14.30 -4.86
N LEU A 130 4.21 13.76 -3.71
CA LEU A 130 4.98 13.79 -2.47
C LEU A 130 6.22 12.88 -2.57
N ASP A 131 6.10 11.72 -3.21
CA ASP A 131 7.24 10.81 -3.42
C ASP A 131 8.31 11.44 -4.33
N GLY A 132 7.89 12.13 -5.39
CA GLY A 132 8.79 12.91 -6.24
C GLY A 132 9.51 14.02 -5.47
N TYR A 133 8.79 14.72 -4.58
CA TYR A 133 9.36 15.72 -3.70
C TYR A 133 10.40 15.13 -2.72
N TRP A 134 10.06 14.05 -2.03
CA TRP A 134 11.00 13.37 -1.12
C TRP A 134 12.23 12.85 -1.83
N SER A 135 12.10 12.38 -3.07
CA SER A 135 13.23 11.94 -3.88
C SER A 135 14.19 13.10 -4.20
N ARG A 136 13.65 14.28 -4.58
CA ARG A 136 14.46 15.48 -4.78
C ARG A 136 15.14 15.94 -3.50
N LEU A 137 14.41 15.98 -2.38
CA LEU A 137 14.97 16.35 -1.07
C LEU A 137 16.10 15.41 -0.66
N LYS A 138 15.93 14.09 -0.81
CA LYS A 138 16.96 13.09 -0.54
C LYS A 138 18.20 13.32 -1.40
N ASN A 139 18.04 13.60 -2.69
CA ASN A 139 19.15 13.87 -3.61
C ASN A 139 19.92 15.13 -3.20
N LEU A 140 19.21 16.21 -2.83
CA LEU A 140 19.83 17.44 -2.31
C LEU A 140 20.60 17.17 -1.02
N LEU A 141 20.02 16.43 -0.07
CA LEU A 141 20.71 16.09 1.18
C LEU A 141 21.89 15.15 0.95
N THR A 142 21.82 14.27 -0.05
CA THR A 142 22.92 13.35 -0.43
C THR A 142 24.10 14.11 -1.04
N ALA A 143 23.85 15.15 -1.82
CA ALA A 143 24.90 16.04 -2.34
C ALA A 143 25.72 16.71 -1.23
N HIS A 144 25.18 16.76 -0.02
CA HIS A 144 25.81 17.33 1.16
C HIS A 144 26.36 16.27 2.12
N ARG A 145 26.85 15.14 1.61
CA ARG A 145 27.49 14.08 2.42
C ARG A 145 28.64 14.67 3.22
N GLY A 146 28.81 14.19 4.47
CA GLY A 146 29.86 14.68 5.39
C GLY A 146 29.42 15.78 6.35
N LYS A 147 28.19 16.29 6.26
CA LYS A 147 27.64 17.24 7.24
C LYS A 147 27.09 16.53 8.49
N SER A 148 27.14 17.20 9.63
CA SER A 148 26.52 16.71 10.86
C SER A 148 25.00 16.53 10.69
N ARG A 149 24.40 15.60 11.46
CA ARG A 149 22.95 15.37 11.47
C ARG A 149 22.14 16.64 11.76
N GLU A 150 22.65 17.49 12.64
CA GLU A 150 22.02 18.76 12.99
C GLU A 150 21.96 19.72 11.78
N ARG A 151 23.05 19.82 11.03
CA ARG A 151 23.14 20.66 9.83
C ARG A 151 22.23 20.15 8.70
N ILE A 152 22.16 18.83 8.52
CA ILE A 152 21.22 18.20 7.58
C ILE A 152 19.77 18.52 7.96
N ARG A 153 19.43 18.44 9.26
CA ARG A 153 18.10 18.78 9.77
C ARG A 153 17.74 20.25 9.50
N LYS A 154 18.66 21.18 9.77
CA LYS A 154 18.45 22.61 9.48
C LYS A 154 18.20 22.87 7.98
N ILE A 155 19.01 22.26 7.12
CA ILE A 155 18.82 22.35 5.65
C ILE A 155 17.46 21.81 5.23
N ALA A 156 17.07 20.62 5.70
CA ALA A 156 15.77 20.03 5.39
C ALA A 156 14.61 20.93 5.85
N THR A 157 14.69 21.48 7.07
CA THR A 157 13.68 22.39 7.61
C THR A 157 13.55 23.67 6.77
N GLU A 158 14.65 24.23 6.31
CA GLU A 158 14.65 25.45 5.49
C GLU A 158 14.04 25.19 4.09
N ILE A 159 14.36 24.05 3.48
CA ILE A 159 13.77 23.64 2.20
C ILE A 159 12.25 23.44 2.34
N LEU A 160 11.80 22.80 3.41
CA LEU A 160 10.37 22.61 3.69
C LEU A 160 9.64 23.95 3.90
N ARG A 161 10.25 24.90 4.62
CA ARG A 161 9.68 26.23 4.88
C ARG A 161 9.43 27.03 3.61
N LYS A 162 10.38 27.00 2.66
CA LYS A 162 10.28 27.74 1.39
C LYS A 162 9.17 27.24 0.47
N GLN A 163 8.57 26.10 0.75
CA GLN A 163 7.50 25.53 -0.05
C GLN A 163 6.11 25.73 0.55
N THR A 164 6.04 26.13 1.81
CA THR A 164 4.76 26.44 2.49
C THR A 164 4.47 27.94 2.52
N ALA A 165 5.34 28.75 1.98
CA ALA A 165 5.16 30.19 1.76
C ALA A 165 4.75 30.49 0.32
#